data_326c39e4430387879287928858198cae
#
_entry.id   326c39e4430387879287928858198cae
#
_cell.length_a   1.000
_cell.length_b   1.000
_cell.length_c   1.000
_cell.angle_alpha   90.00
_cell.angle_beta   90.00
_cell.angle_gamma   90.00
#
_symmetry.space_group_name_H-M   'P 1'
#
loop_
_entity.id
_entity.type
_entity.pdbx_description
1 polymer ?
#
loop_
_entity_poly.entity_id
_entity_poly.type
_entity_poly.pdbx_seq_one_letter_code
_entity_poly.pdbx_strand_id
1 'polypeptide(L)'
;ILFIDELDAVGRTRGSGLGGGHDEREQTLNQMLVEMDGFGVNEGIIIIAATNRPDILDPALLRPGRFDRQVTVGVPDVKGREEILNVHKKDKPLAPEVDLGTIAKGTPGFTGADLENLMNEAALLTARHNGKLITMVELEEAIKRVIAGPEKKSKVVNQDDLHITAYHEAGHAIVMHLLPNCDSVHEISIIPRGMAAGYTLSLPDDDRQHMSKSKLLENICGLLGGRAAEKIALDDICTGASNDIERATHIARSMVTEWGMSEHLGPMTFGHPESGEVFLGRDLGRSRNYSEEVAAVIDKEIRTIVENAFERACTILETHQEKLEEIATRLLRDKTVTGEEFKALFEEHAEEEQPEAEKMVEIEIEAEIE
;
A
#
# COMPACT_ATOMS: atom_id res chain seq x y z
N ILE A 1 -14.24 21.64 -28.25
CA ILE A 1 -13.22 21.05 -27.40
C ILE A 1 -12.67 19.82 -28.10
N LEU A 2 -11.35 19.75 -28.27
CA LEU A 2 -10.62 18.59 -28.77
C LEU A 2 -9.94 17.91 -27.56
N PHE A 3 -10.15 16.60 -27.38
CA PHE A 3 -9.48 15.83 -26.33
C PHE A 3 -8.50 14.83 -26.98
N ILE A 4 -7.27 14.80 -26.49
CA ILE A 4 -6.19 13.89 -26.92
C ILE A 4 -5.78 13.07 -25.70
N ASP A 5 -6.07 11.78 -25.76
CA ASP A 5 -5.63 10.85 -24.72
C ASP A 5 -4.25 10.27 -25.06
N GLU A 6 -3.51 9.80 -24.02
CA GLU A 6 -2.18 9.22 -24.15
C GLU A 6 -1.21 10.09 -24.98
N LEU A 7 -1.14 11.37 -24.67
CA LEU A 7 -0.31 12.33 -25.39
C LEU A 7 1.15 11.89 -25.52
N ASP A 8 1.66 11.14 -24.54
CA ASP A 8 3.02 10.58 -24.52
C ASP A 8 3.29 9.58 -25.66
N ALA A 9 2.28 9.00 -26.27
CA ALA A 9 2.45 8.13 -27.44
C ALA A 9 3.09 8.86 -28.63
N VAL A 10 2.79 10.15 -28.78
CA VAL A 10 3.29 11.00 -29.89
C VAL A 10 4.17 12.16 -29.40
N GLY A 11 3.98 12.60 -28.16
CA GLY A 11 4.60 13.79 -27.57
C GLY A 11 5.98 13.59 -26.91
N ARG A 12 6.64 12.45 -27.08
CA ARG A 12 7.93 12.14 -26.44
C ARG A 12 9.07 13.04 -26.91
N THR A 13 9.98 13.33 -25.98
CA THR A 13 11.26 14.01 -26.23
C THR A 13 12.07 13.25 -27.29
N ARG A 14 12.73 13.99 -28.19
CA ARG A 14 13.57 13.48 -29.26
C ARG A 14 14.72 12.65 -28.70
N GLY A 15 14.73 11.34 -28.98
CA GLY A 15 15.81 10.45 -28.55
C GLY A 15 16.86 10.27 -29.63
N SER A 16 18.13 10.20 -29.25
CA SER A 16 19.27 9.89 -30.14
C SER A 16 19.35 8.41 -30.53
N GLY A 17 18.23 7.75 -30.82
CA GLY A 17 18.16 6.31 -31.10
C GLY A 17 18.34 6.01 -32.59
N LEU A 18 19.29 5.12 -32.91
CA LEU A 18 19.55 4.54 -34.23
C LEU A 18 18.45 3.51 -34.62
N GLY A 19 17.27 3.97 -35.04
CA GLY A 19 16.23 3.04 -35.49
C GLY A 19 15.09 3.73 -36.26
N GLY A 20 14.76 3.27 -37.46
CA GLY A 20 13.85 3.88 -38.43
C GLY A 20 12.36 3.94 -38.09
N GLY A 21 11.95 3.77 -36.83
CA GLY A 21 10.57 3.95 -36.39
C GLY A 21 10.30 5.30 -35.70
N HIS A 22 11.31 6.16 -35.57
CA HIS A 22 11.21 7.45 -34.90
C HIS A 22 10.71 8.57 -35.82
N ASP A 23 10.97 8.48 -37.14
CA ASP A 23 10.68 9.54 -38.11
C ASP A 23 9.17 9.86 -38.21
N GLU A 24 8.30 8.87 -38.19
CA GLU A 24 6.85 9.08 -38.30
C GLU A 24 6.28 9.78 -37.05
N ARG A 25 6.77 9.42 -35.86
CA ARG A 25 6.34 10.03 -34.59
C ARG A 25 6.82 11.47 -34.49
N GLU A 26 8.09 11.74 -34.84
CA GLU A 26 8.62 13.10 -34.90
C GLU A 26 7.87 13.97 -35.92
N GLN A 27 7.50 13.39 -37.06
CA GLN A 27 6.69 14.08 -38.05
C GLN A 27 5.30 14.41 -37.49
N THR A 28 4.66 13.48 -36.81
CA THR A 28 3.35 13.68 -36.15
C THR A 28 3.42 14.76 -35.09
N LEU A 29 4.46 14.71 -34.21
CA LEU A 29 4.68 15.72 -33.20
C LEU A 29 4.89 17.11 -33.81
N ASN A 30 5.75 17.21 -34.82
CA ASN A 30 6.01 18.47 -35.52
C ASN A 30 4.75 19.03 -36.17
N GLN A 31 3.94 18.17 -36.82
CA GLN A 31 2.67 18.58 -37.41
C GLN A 31 1.69 19.08 -36.33
N MET A 32 1.58 18.37 -35.21
CA MET A 32 0.73 18.79 -34.09
C MET A 32 1.17 20.15 -33.53
N LEU A 33 2.48 20.40 -33.40
CA LEU A 33 3.00 21.68 -32.95
C LEU A 33 2.68 22.81 -33.96
N VAL A 34 2.78 22.54 -35.27
CA VAL A 34 2.44 23.51 -36.30
C VAL A 34 0.95 23.83 -36.30
N GLU A 35 0.09 22.83 -36.17
CA GLU A 35 -1.36 23.04 -36.11
C GLU A 35 -1.76 23.82 -34.84
N MET A 36 -1.15 23.53 -33.70
CA MET A 36 -1.40 24.28 -32.46
C MET A 36 -0.97 25.74 -32.56
N ASP A 37 0.17 26.02 -33.19
CA ASP A 37 0.65 27.39 -33.43
C ASP A 37 -0.18 28.10 -34.54
N GLY A 38 -0.85 27.34 -35.39
CA GLY A 38 -1.70 27.86 -36.44
C GLY A 38 -3.11 28.27 -36.01
N PHE A 39 -3.56 27.84 -34.84
CA PHE A 39 -4.86 28.25 -34.29
C PHE A 39 -4.84 29.73 -33.91
N GLY A 40 -5.55 30.56 -34.65
CA GLY A 40 -5.72 31.97 -34.33
C GLY A 40 -6.50 32.17 -33.04
N VAL A 41 -6.18 33.26 -32.33
CA VAL A 41 -6.77 33.62 -31.02
C VAL A 41 -8.31 33.65 -31.02
N ASN A 42 -8.95 33.65 -32.17
CA ASN A 42 -10.40 33.80 -32.34
C ASN A 42 -11.14 32.55 -32.82
N GLU A 43 -10.47 31.41 -32.97
CA GLU A 43 -11.14 30.20 -33.48
C GLU A 43 -11.94 29.44 -32.40
N GLY A 44 -11.81 29.81 -31.15
CA GLY A 44 -12.60 29.23 -30.06
C GLY A 44 -12.36 27.74 -29.80
N ILE A 45 -11.24 27.20 -30.28
CA ILE A 45 -10.85 25.80 -30.08
C ILE A 45 -10.11 25.67 -28.76
N ILE A 46 -10.57 24.74 -27.91
CA ILE A 46 -9.88 24.35 -26.68
C ILE A 46 -9.35 22.95 -26.87
N ILE A 47 -8.04 22.78 -26.68
CA ILE A 47 -7.37 21.47 -26.73
C ILE A 47 -7.08 21.04 -25.30
N ILE A 48 -7.48 19.82 -24.95
CA ILE A 48 -7.19 19.17 -23.68
C ILE A 48 -6.44 17.86 -24.01
N ALA A 49 -5.32 17.61 -23.34
CA ALA A 49 -4.61 16.34 -23.48
C ALA A 49 -4.41 15.68 -22.10
N ALA A 50 -4.36 14.35 -22.09
CA ALA A 50 -4.04 13.58 -20.91
C ALA A 50 -2.80 12.71 -21.13
N THR A 51 -2.00 12.54 -20.09
CA THR A 51 -0.86 11.63 -20.06
C THR A 51 -0.57 11.16 -18.64
N ASN A 52 -0.15 9.92 -18.51
CA ASN A 52 0.37 9.36 -17.25
C ASN A 52 1.88 9.64 -17.10
N ARG A 53 2.53 10.22 -18.13
CA ARG A 53 3.98 10.43 -18.18
C ARG A 53 4.35 11.84 -18.64
N PRO A 54 4.11 12.84 -17.79
CA PRO A 54 4.48 14.22 -18.11
C PRO A 54 6.01 14.42 -18.25
N ASP A 55 6.81 13.55 -17.61
CA ASP A 55 8.28 13.57 -17.58
C ASP A 55 8.94 13.32 -18.92
N ILE A 56 8.28 12.58 -19.83
CA ILE A 56 8.82 12.24 -21.16
C ILE A 56 8.34 13.16 -22.27
N LEU A 57 7.41 14.08 -21.99
CA LEU A 57 6.89 14.98 -23.01
C LEU A 57 7.95 15.95 -23.52
N ASP A 58 7.91 16.25 -24.81
CA ASP A 58 8.78 17.27 -25.41
C ASP A 58 8.44 18.64 -24.78
N PRO A 59 9.43 19.37 -24.21
CA PRO A 59 9.21 20.68 -23.62
C PRO A 59 8.57 21.69 -24.58
N ALA A 60 8.66 21.48 -25.89
CA ALA A 60 7.99 22.31 -26.87
C ALA A 60 6.46 22.27 -26.77
N LEU A 61 5.89 21.16 -26.31
CA LEU A 61 4.44 21.05 -26.08
C LEU A 61 3.95 21.90 -24.91
N LEU A 62 4.80 22.12 -23.92
CA LEU A 62 4.47 22.80 -22.66
C LEU A 62 4.72 24.32 -22.72
N ARG A 63 5.08 24.87 -23.90
CA ARG A 63 5.32 26.30 -24.06
C ARG A 63 4.00 27.08 -24.09
N PRO A 64 4.02 28.37 -23.62
CA PRO A 64 2.86 29.25 -23.74
C PRO A 64 2.28 29.30 -25.15
N GLY A 65 0.95 29.28 -25.26
CA GLY A 65 0.24 29.20 -26.53
C GLY A 65 -0.05 27.77 -27.02
N ARG A 66 0.41 26.74 -26.28
CA ARG A 66 0.15 25.31 -26.54
C ARG A 66 -0.51 24.71 -25.28
N PHE A 67 0.10 23.72 -24.63
CA PHE A 67 -0.38 23.21 -23.33
C PHE A 67 0.22 24.03 -22.20
N ASP A 68 -0.30 25.22 -22.01
CA ASP A 68 0.20 26.19 -21.04
C ASP A 68 -0.34 25.98 -19.61
N ARG A 69 -1.37 25.15 -19.46
CA ARG A 69 -1.96 24.80 -18.17
C ARG A 69 -1.82 23.32 -17.91
N GLN A 70 -1.23 22.99 -16.78
CA GLN A 70 -1.09 21.63 -16.30
C GLN A 70 -1.95 21.44 -15.06
N VAL A 71 -2.75 20.38 -15.07
CA VAL A 71 -3.60 19.98 -13.94
C VAL A 71 -3.24 18.55 -13.57
N THR A 72 -2.69 18.38 -12.39
CA THR A 72 -2.43 17.04 -11.85
C THR A 72 -3.69 16.48 -11.24
N VAL A 73 -4.11 15.31 -11.73
CA VAL A 73 -5.22 14.53 -11.15
C VAL A 73 -4.62 13.54 -10.17
N GLY A 74 -4.77 13.81 -8.88
CA GLY A 74 -4.30 12.93 -7.80
C GLY A 74 -5.26 11.77 -7.54
N VAL A 75 -4.86 10.90 -6.60
CA VAL A 75 -5.73 9.85 -6.06
C VAL A 75 -6.90 10.51 -5.33
N PRO A 76 -8.15 10.03 -5.51
CA PRO A 76 -9.32 10.64 -4.91
C PRO A 76 -9.36 10.47 -3.38
N ASP A 77 -9.84 11.48 -2.67
CA ASP A 77 -10.18 11.40 -1.25
C ASP A 77 -11.45 10.55 -1.02
N VAL A 78 -11.83 10.33 0.24
CA VAL A 78 -13.03 9.51 0.59
C VAL A 78 -14.28 9.97 -0.16
N LYS A 79 -14.50 11.28 -0.23
CA LYS A 79 -15.67 11.86 -0.91
C LYS A 79 -15.60 11.64 -2.43
N GLY A 80 -14.42 11.86 -3.02
CA GLY A 80 -14.19 11.59 -4.43
C GLY A 80 -14.39 10.11 -4.77
N ARG A 81 -13.94 9.19 -3.90
CA ARG A 81 -14.16 7.75 -4.09
C ARG A 81 -15.64 7.39 -4.03
N GLU A 82 -16.39 7.96 -3.09
CA GLU A 82 -17.85 7.76 -3.02
C GLU A 82 -18.55 8.28 -4.28
N GLU A 83 -18.18 9.46 -4.78
CA GLU A 83 -18.73 10.02 -6.02
C GLU A 83 -18.41 9.12 -7.24
N ILE A 84 -17.17 8.59 -7.34
CA ILE A 84 -16.76 7.66 -8.39
C ILE A 84 -17.55 6.36 -8.31
N LEU A 85 -17.71 5.78 -7.11
CA LEU A 85 -18.54 4.59 -6.90
C LEU A 85 -19.98 4.82 -7.33
N ASN A 86 -20.52 6.02 -7.04
CA ASN A 86 -21.85 6.43 -7.49
C ASN A 86 -21.99 6.56 -9.02
N VAL A 87 -20.90 6.87 -9.73
CA VAL A 87 -20.88 6.84 -11.20
C VAL A 87 -20.93 5.40 -11.71
N HIS A 88 -20.10 4.52 -11.16
CA HIS A 88 -19.97 3.12 -11.61
C HIS A 88 -21.11 2.19 -11.17
N LYS A 89 -22.00 2.63 -10.27
CA LYS A 89 -23.18 1.87 -9.86
C LYS A 89 -24.32 1.91 -10.89
N LYS A 90 -24.33 2.85 -11.86
CA LYS A 90 -25.50 3.16 -12.71
C LYS A 90 -26.13 1.94 -13.40
N ASP A 91 -25.29 0.99 -13.85
CA ASP A 91 -25.73 -0.20 -14.58
C ASP A 91 -25.63 -1.49 -13.74
N LYS A 92 -25.51 -1.34 -12.41
CA LYS A 92 -25.33 -2.45 -11.49
C LYS A 92 -26.41 -2.44 -10.41
N PRO A 93 -27.17 -3.55 -10.25
CA PRO A 93 -28.26 -3.61 -9.27
C PRO A 93 -27.68 -3.81 -7.86
N LEU A 94 -27.69 -2.75 -7.05
CA LEU A 94 -27.28 -2.82 -5.64
C LEU A 94 -28.47 -3.11 -4.75
N ALA A 95 -28.24 -3.83 -3.66
CA ALA A 95 -29.21 -4.01 -2.60
C ALA A 95 -29.44 -2.71 -1.83
N PRO A 96 -30.66 -2.46 -1.29
CA PRO A 96 -31.00 -1.20 -0.63
C PRO A 96 -30.13 -0.88 0.59
N GLU A 97 -29.58 -1.90 1.25
CA GLU A 97 -28.73 -1.81 2.43
C GLU A 97 -27.27 -1.46 2.13
N VAL A 98 -26.88 -1.36 0.84
CA VAL A 98 -25.51 -1.07 0.46
C VAL A 98 -25.17 0.40 0.73
N ASP A 99 -24.17 0.61 1.57
CA ASP A 99 -23.59 1.92 1.85
C ASP A 99 -22.24 2.09 1.12
N LEU A 100 -22.25 2.87 0.04
CA LEU A 100 -21.06 3.18 -0.73
C LEU A 100 -20.09 4.11 0.03
N GLY A 101 -20.59 4.87 1.02
CA GLY A 101 -19.73 5.68 1.89
C GLY A 101 -18.82 4.80 2.75
N THR A 102 -19.33 3.69 3.28
CA THR A 102 -18.51 2.70 3.99
C THR A 102 -17.47 2.05 3.07
N ILE A 103 -17.85 1.69 1.84
CA ILE A 103 -16.91 1.15 0.84
C ILE A 103 -15.84 2.19 0.48
N ALA A 104 -16.20 3.46 0.31
CA ALA A 104 -15.24 4.53 0.03
C ALA A 104 -14.22 4.74 1.17
N LYS A 105 -14.65 4.60 2.42
CA LYS A 105 -13.75 4.62 3.59
C LYS A 105 -12.81 3.41 3.60
N GLY A 106 -13.31 2.23 3.26
CA GLY A 106 -12.54 0.99 3.22
C GLY A 106 -11.62 0.81 2.00
N THR A 107 -11.53 1.82 1.10
CA THR A 107 -10.69 1.77 -0.12
C THR A 107 -9.70 2.93 -0.22
N PRO A 108 -8.88 3.19 0.83
CA PRO A 108 -7.88 4.25 0.76
C PRO A 108 -6.86 3.96 -0.34
N GLY A 109 -6.44 5.01 -1.06
CA GLY A 109 -5.47 4.90 -2.13
C GLY A 109 -6.00 4.31 -3.45
N PHE A 110 -7.27 3.88 -3.53
CA PHE A 110 -7.84 3.40 -4.78
C PHE A 110 -8.00 4.54 -5.79
N THR A 111 -7.61 4.27 -7.01
CA THR A 111 -7.85 5.13 -8.17
C THR A 111 -9.28 4.94 -8.71
N GLY A 112 -9.68 5.79 -9.65
CA GLY A 112 -10.96 5.61 -10.35
C GLY A 112 -11.08 4.25 -11.06
N ALA A 113 -9.99 3.77 -11.64
CA ALA A 113 -9.92 2.46 -12.30
C ALA A 113 -10.06 1.30 -11.31
N ASP A 114 -9.45 1.40 -10.11
CA ASP A 114 -9.58 0.38 -9.06
C ASP A 114 -11.02 0.30 -8.56
N LEU A 115 -11.69 1.46 -8.38
CA LEU A 115 -13.09 1.53 -7.94
C LEU A 115 -14.06 1.00 -9.00
N GLU A 116 -13.79 1.25 -10.29
CA GLU A 116 -14.53 0.63 -11.39
C GLU A 116 -14.37 -0.89 -11.37
N ASN A 117 -13.12 -1.38 -11.26
CA ASN A 117 -12.82 -2.80 -11.16
C ASN A 117 -13.49 -3.45 -9.95
N LEU A 118 -13.46 -2.80 -8.79
CA LEU A 118 -14.16 -3.24 -7.59
C LEU A 118 -15.66 -3.47 -7.86
N MET A 119 -16.33 -2.49 -8.47
CA MET A 119 -17.74 -2.59 -8.79
C MET A 119 -18.03 -3.70 -9.82
N ASN A 120 -17.12 -3.94 -10.77
CA ASN A 120 -17.22 -5.00 -11.74
C ASN A 120 -17.00 -6.38 -11.09
N GLU A 121 -15.99 -6.52 -10.24
CA GLU A 121 -15.74 -7.76 -9.48
C GLU A 121 -16.93 -8.11 -8.56
N ALA A 122 -17.52 -7.14 -7.86
CA ALA A 122 -18.70 -7.37 -7.03
C ALA A 122 -19.89 -7.88 -7.87
N ALA A 123 -20.11 -7.31 -9.05
CA ALA A 123 -21.16 -7.77 -9.96
C ALA A 123 -20.90 -9.22 -10.45
N LEU A 124 -19.64 -9.54 -10.79
CA LEU A 124 -19.24 -10.89 -11.19
C LEU A 124 -19.41 -11.91 -10.05
N LEU A 125 -19.08 -11.53 -8.81
CA LEU A 125 -19.31 -12.35 -7.62
C LEU A 125 -20.78 -12.63 -7.39
N THR A 126 -21.63 -11.59 -7.47
CA THR A 126 -23.08 -11.70 -7.35
C THR A 126 -23.64 -12.69 -8.39
N ALA A 127 -23.22 -12.54 -9.65
CA ALA A 127 -23.65 -13.45 -10.73
C ALA A 127 -23.18 -14.89 -10.48
N ARG A 128 -21.96 -15.09 -9.97
CA ARG A 128 -21.40 -16.40 -9.63
C ARG A 128 -22.16 -17.10 -8.51
N HIS A 129 -22.69 -16.34 -7.56
CA HIS A 129 -23.54 -16.85 -6.47
C HIS A 129 -25.02 -16.94 -6.86
N ASN A 130 -25.37 -16.72 -8.14
CA ASN A 130 -26.75 -16.64 -8.64
C ASN A 130 -27.60 -15.57 -7.93
N GLY A 131 -26.94 -14.54 -7.35
CA GLY A 131 -27.60 -13.37 -6.78
C GLY A 131 -28.17 -12.44 -7.84
N LYS A 132 -29.15 -11.63 -7.46
CA LYS A 132 -29.74 -10.61 -8.35
C LYS A 132 -29.32 -9.17 -7.99
N LEU A 133 -28.89 -8.97 -6.75
CA LEU A 133 -28.48 -7.69 -6.21
C LEU A 133 -27.09 -7.85 -5.59
N ILE A 134 -26.25 -6.85 -5.78
CA ILE A 134 -24.93 -6.76 -5.15
C ILE A 134 -25.16 -6.32 -3.70
N THR A 135 -24.67 -7.09 -2.73
CA THR A 135 -24.73 -6.78 -1.31
C THR A 135 -23.38 -6.27 -0.78
N MET A 136 -23.34 -5.86 0.50
CA MET A 136 -22.07 -5.47 1.14
C MET A 136 -21.05 -6.61 1.13
N VAL A 137 -21.49 -7.86 1.27
CA VAL A 137 -20.60 -9.05 1.28
C VAL A 137 -19.83 -9.19 -0.03
N GLU A 138 -20.50 -9.03 -1.18
CA GLU A 138 -19.81 -9.08 -2.48
C GLU A 138 -18.89 -7.88 -2.69
N LEU A 139 -19.22 -6.71 -2.17
CA LEU A 139 -18.36 -5.53 -2.26
C LEU A 139 -17.10 -5.68 -1.40
N GLU A 140 -17.21 -6.15 -0.18
CA GLU A 140 -16.09 -6.45 0.70
C GLU A 140 -15.17 -7.53 0.12
N GLU A 141 -15.74 -8.61 -0.43
CA GLU A 141 -14.94 -9.62 -1.11
C GLU A 141 -14.29 -9.08 -2.39
N ALA A 142 -14.94 -8.15 -3.10
CA ALA A 142 -14.37 -7.49 -4.25
C ALA A 142 -13.16 -6.60 -3.87
N ILE A 143 -13.23 -5.88 -2.74
CA ILE A 143 -12.08 -5.12 -2.21
C ILE A 143 -10.88 -6.08 -2.01
N LYS A 144 -11.10 -7.19 -1.33
CA LYS A 144 -10.06 -8.20 -1.09
C LYS A 144 -9.47 -8.75 -2.39
N ARG A 145 -10.28 -8.94 -3.42
CA ARG A 145 -9.81 -9.38 -4.74
C ARG A 145 -8.99 -8.35 -5.48
N VAL A 146 -9.37 -7.09 -5.40
CA VAL A 146 -8.60 -6.00 -6.02
C VAL A 146 -7.24 -5.85 -5.33
N ILE A 147 -7.20 -5.95 -4.00
CA ILE A 147 -5.95 -5.79 -3.22
C ILE A 147 -5.05 -7.03 -3.32
N ALA A 148 -5.58 -8.21 -3.02
CA ALA A 148 -4.80 -9.44 -2.82
C ALA A 148 -4.97 -10.47 -3.95
N GLY A 149 -5.90 -10.24 -4.88
CA GLY A 149 -6.23 -11.17 -5.95
C GLY A 149 -7.26 -12.25 -5.55
N PRO A 150 -7.65 -13.11 -6.49
CA PRO A 150 -8.64 -14.16 -6.24
C PRO A 150 -8.10 -15.26 -5.34
N GLU A 151 -8.98 -15.90 -4.57
CA GLU A 151 -8.66 -17.09 -3.77
C GLU A 151 -8.23 -18.27 -4.63
N LYS A 152 -7.17 -18.95 -4.21
CA LYS A 152 -6.68 -20.19 -4.86
C LYS A 152 -7.31 -21.43 -4.24
N LYS A 153 -8.58 -21.71 -4.55
CA LYS A 153 -9.34 -22.84 -3.98
C LYS A 153 -8.78 -24.24 -4.31
N SER A 154 -7.98 -24.36 -5.37
CA SER A 154 -7.41 -25.64 -5.82
C SER A 154 -6.00 -25.93 -5.29
N LYS A 155 -5.37 -24.98 -4.59
CA LYS A 155 -4.02 -25.20 -4.05
C LYS A 155 -4.11 -26.10 -2.82
N VAL A 156 -3.57 -27.31 -2.94
CA VAL A 156 -3.32 -28.16 -1.77
C VAL A 156 -2.17 -27.55 -1.01
N VAL A 157 -2.46 -26.97 0.15
CA VAL A 157 -1.44 -26.36 1.01
C VAL A 157 -0.97 -27.43 2.00
N ASN A 158 0.35 -27.57 2.15
CA ASN A 158 0.92 -28.46 3.17
C ASN A 158 0.55 -27.94 4.58
N GLN A 159 0.39 -28.84 5.55
CA GLN A 159 0.08 -28.49 6.93
C GLN A 159 1.21 -27.67 7.57
N ASP A 160 2.46 -27.97 7.24
CA ASP A 160 3.62 -27.25 7.72
C ASP A 160 3.62 -25.79 7.17
N ASP A 161 3.30 -25.62 5.88
CA ASP A 161 3.17 -24.29 5.26
C ASP A 161 2.04 -23.48 5.90
N LEU A 162 0.91 -24.11 6.22
CA LEU A 162 -0.20 -23.47 6.92
C LEU A 162 0.18 -23.02 8.31
N HIS A 163 0.94 -23.85 9.03
CA HIS A 163 1.43 -23.54 10.37
C HIS A 163 2.37 -22.33 10.33
N ILE A 164 3.35 -22.35 9.44
CA ILE A 164 4.27 -21.22 9.24
C ILE A 164 3.49 -19.94 8.90
N THR A 165 2.55 -20.01 7.96
CA THR A 165 1.74 -18.86 7.55
C THR A 165 0.90 -18.32 8.70
N ALA A 166 0.33 -19.19 9.55
CA ALA A 166 -0.50 -18.73 10.67
C ALA A 166 0.29 -17.90 11.69
N TYR A 167 1.50 -18.35 12.06
CA TYR A 167 2.36 -17.58 12.95
C TYR A 167 2.87 -16.29 12.28
N HIS A 168 3.21 -16.35 11.01
CA HIS A 168 3.66 -15.20 10.23
C HIS A 168 2.60 -14.09 10.22
N GLU A 169 1.37 -14.40 9.83
CA GLU A 169 0.27 -13.43 9.79
C GLU A 169 -0.15 -12.95 11.18
N ALA A 170 -0.16 -13.85 12.18
CA ALA A 170 -0.40 -13.47 13.57
C ALA A 170 0.66 -12.48 14.08
N GLY A 171 1.93 -12.67 13.69
CA GLY A 171 3.02 -11.77 14.04
C GLY A 171 2.84 -10.37 13.50
N HIS A 172 2.47 -10.24 12.23
CA HIS A 172 2.12 -8.95 11.64
C HIS A 172 0.99 -8.26 12.41
N ALA A 173 -0.09 -8.98 12.65
CA ALA A 173 -1.28 -8.44 13.30
C ALA A 173 -1.00 -7.94 14.71
N ILE A 174 -0.29 -8.70 15.53
CA ILE A 174 0.05 -8.33 16.92
C ILE A 174 0.95 -7.09 16.94
N VAL A 175 2.02 -7.08 16.14
CA VAL A 175 2.95 -5.95 16.11
C VAL A 175 2.24 -4.69 15.64
N MET A 176 1.41 -4.77 14.59
CA MET A 176 0.65 -3.62 14.10
C MET A 176 -0.36 -3.12 15.13
N HIS A 177 -1.05 -4.01 15.85
CA HIS A 177 -2.05 -3.65 16.85
C HIS A 177 -1.47 -2.90 18.06
N LEU A 178 -0.28 -3.32 18.50
CA LEU A 178 0.37 -2.75 19.69
C LEU A 178 1.18 -1.47 19.40
N LEU A 179 1.32 -1.10 18.14
CA LEU A 179 2.02 0.11 17.73
C LEU A 179 1.02 1.24 17.41
N PRO A 180 1.10 2.38 18.13
CA PRO A 180 0.05 3.41 18.11
C PRO A 180 -0.12 4.15 16.78
N ASN A 181 0.90 4.13 15.91
CA ASN A 181 0.82 4.80 14.61
C ASN A 181 0.58 3.82 13.45
N CYS A 182 0.50 2.51 13.70
CA CYS A 182 0.10 1.54 12.70
C CYS A 182 -1.40 1.66 12.39
N ASP A 183 -1.77 1.24 11.18
CA ASP A 183 -3.18 1.21 10.78
C ASP A 183 -3.87 0.01 11.41
N SER A 184 -5.18 0.14 11.69
CA SER A 184 -5.96 -0.90 12.36
C SER A 184 -6.02 -2.19 11.55
N VAL A 185 -5.83 -3.33 12.20
CA VAL A 185 -6.00 -4.65 11.58
C VAL A 185 -7.48 -4.89 11.32
N HIS A 186 -7.82 -5.14 10.05
CA HIS A 186 -9.19 -5.37 9.58
C HIS A 186 -9.50 -6.86 9.39
N GLU A 187 -8.54 -7.63 8.90
CA GLU A 187 -8.68 -9.07 8.69
C GLU A 187 -7.31 -9.74 8.64
N ILE A 188 -7.23 -10.94 9.18
CA ILE A 188 -6.07 -11.82 9.09
C ILE A 188 -6.53 -13.12 8.42
N SER A 189 -5.83 -13.60 7.39
CA SER A 189 -6.23 -14.82 6.68
C SER A 189 -5.03 -15.63 6.22
N ILE A 190 -5.14 -16.93 6.38
CA ILE A 190 -4.18 -17.92 5.84
C ILE A 190 -4.69 -18.62 4.60
N ILE A 191 -5.73 -18.07 3.96
CA ILE A 191 -6.22 -18.55 2.67
C ILE A 191 -5.37 -17.92 1.56
N PRO A 192 -4.71 -18.72 0.72
CA PRO A 192 -3.85 -18.19 -0.34
C PRO A 192 -4.63 -17.35 -1.36
N ARG A 193 -4.14 -16.12 -1.62
CA ARG A 193 -4.66 -15.22 -2.66
C ARG A 193 -3.53 -14.75 -3.57
N GLY A 194 -3.77 -14.65 -4.85
CA GLY A 194 -2.76 -14.16 -5.81
C GLY A 194 -1.41 -14.88 -5.65
N MET A 195 -0.37 -14.15 -5.28
CA MET A 195 0.98 -14.70 -4.99
C MET A 195 1.20 -14.98 -3.49
N ALA A 196 0.35 -14.46 -2.61
CA ALA A 196 0.50 -14.58 -1.17
C ALA A 196 -0.01 -15.93 -0.63
N ALA A 197 0.64 -16.45 0.40
CA ALA A 197 0.22 -17.65 1.15
C ALA A 197 -0.87 -17.33 2.18
N GLY A 198 -0.81 -16.12 2.77
CA GLY A 198 -1.77 -15.51 3.65
C GLY A 198 -1.73 -14.00 3.46
N TYR A 199 -2.47 -13.27 4.27
CA TYR A 199 -2.40 -11.81 4.33
C TYR A 199 -2.97 -11.27 5.65
N THR A 200 -2.37 -10.18 6.10
CA THR A 200 -2.91 -9.33 7.17
C THR A 200 -3.34 -8.01 6.54
N LEU A 201 -4.66 -7.79 6.47
CA LEU A 201 -5.22 -6.56 5.90
C LEU A 201 -5.34 -5.50 6.98
N SER A 202 -4.61 -4.41 6.82
CA SER A 202 -4.80 -3.19 7.59
C SER A 202 -5.36 -2.09 6.69
N LEU A 203 -6.29 -1.33 7.20
CA LEU A 203 -6.89 -0.21 6.48
C LEU A 203 -6.61 1.07 7.27
N PRO A 204 -6.13 2.13 6.61
CA PRO A 204 -5.96 3.43 7.24
C PRO A 204 -7.30 3.97 7.74
N ASP A 205 -7.31 4.49 8.97
CA ASP A 205 -8.50 5.12 9.54
C ASP A 205 -8.83 6.46 8.84
N ASP A 206 -7.82 7.14 8.28
CA ASP A 206 -7.94 8.43 7.60
C ASP A 206 -7.09 8.50 6.32
N ASP A 207 -7.53 9.29 5.34
CA ASP A 207 -6.75 9.67 4.15
C ASP A 207 -5.66 10.69 4.52
N ARG A 208 -4.54 10.24 5.09
CA ARG A 208 -3.43 11.11 5.47
C ARG A 208 -2.54 11.41 4.28
N GLN A 209 -2.27 12.70 4.06
CA GLN A 209 -1.34 13.15 3.00
C GLN A 209 0.14 13.09 3.42
N HIS A 210 0.42 13.06 4.73
CA HIS A 210 1.79 13.07 5.26
C HIS A 210 2.03 11.91 6.22
N MET A 211 3.18 11.27 6.07
CA MET A 211 3.63 10.21 6.98
C MET A 211 4.76 10.75 7.87
N SER A 212 4.61 10.65 9.19
CA SER A 212 5.66 11.01 10.13
C SER A 212 6.79 9.97 10.17
N LYS A 213 7.98 10.37 10.61
CA LYS A 213 9.10 9.45 10.85
C LYS A 213 8.70 8.30 11.79
N SER A 214 7.93 8.59 12.85
CA SER A 214 7.45 7.58 13.79
C SER A 214 6.53 6.56 13.12
N LYS A 215 5.56 7.01 12.29
CA LYS A 215 4.68 6.11 11.54
C LYS A 215 5.45 5.23 10.57
N LEU A 216 6.44 5.76 9.87
CA LEU A 216 7.27 4.99 8.94
C LEU A 216 8.09 3.92 9.67
N LEU A 217 8.69 4.25 10.83
CA LEU A 217 9.44 3.29 11.65
C LEU A 217 8.52 2.18 12.19
N GLU A 218 7.31 2.52 12.61
CA GLU A 218 6.33 1.53 13.08
C GLU A 218 5.78 0.67 11.93
N ASN A 219 5.60 1.23 10.74
CA ASN A 219 5.26 0.45 9.55
C ASN A 219 6.36 -0.58 9.21
N ILE A 220 7.65 -0.18 9.28
CA ILE A 220 8.77 -1.12 9.10
C ILE A 220 8.71 -2.23 10.16
N CYS A 221 8.43 -1.87 11.41
CA CYS A 221 8.29 -2.84 12.51
C CYS A 221 7.14 -3.82 12.23
N GLY A 222 5.97 -3.33 11.80
CA GLY A 222 4.82 -4.13 11.40
C GLY A 222 5.14 -5.10 10.25
N LEU A 223 5.85 -4.62 9.20
CA LEU A 223 6.31 -5.46 8.08
C LEU A 223 7.27 -6.57 8.52
N LEU A 224 8.06 -6.35 9.57
CA LEU A 224 8.99 -7.36 10.10
C LEU A 224 8.36 -8.28 11.13
N GLY A 225 7.10 -8.04 11.54
CA GLY A 225 6.36 -8.83 12.51
C GLY A 225 6.25 -10.30 12.14
N GLY A 226 5.96 -10.63 10.87
CA GLY A 226 5.90 -12.01 10.39
C GLY A 226 7.25 -12.74 10.53
N ARG A 227 8.35 -12.10 10.12
CA ARG A 227 9.70 -12.64 10.27
C ARG A 227 10.10 -12.83 11.75
N ALA A 228 9.69 -11.92 12.63
CA ALA A 228 9.95 -12.02 14.06
C ALA A 228 9.16 -13.18 14.68
N ALA A 229 7.91 -13.38 14.27
CA ALA A 229 7.09 -14.51 14.71
C ALA A 229 7.65 -15.88 14.26
N GLU A 230 8.11 -16.00 13.01
CA GLU A 230 8.80 -17.21 12.54
C GLU A 230 10.00 -17.55 13.44
N LYS A 231 10.85 -16.57 13.73
CA LYS A 231 12.04 -16.77 14.58
C LYS A 231 11.68 -17.21 15.99
N ILE A 232 10.65 -16.63 16.60
CA ILE A 232 10.27 -16.88 18.00
C ILE A 232 9.53 -18.21 18.16
N ALA A 233 8.54 -18.46 17.28
CA ALA A 233 7.65 -19.60 17.41
C ALA A 233 8.19 -20.90 16.77
N LEU A 234 8.98 -20.77 15.68
CA LEU A 234 9.45 -21.91 14.91
C LEU A 234 10.95 -22.18 15.06
N ASP A 235 11.68 -21.30 15.73
CA ASP A 235 13.16 -21.31 15.84
C ASP A 235 13.86 -21.43 14.46
N ASP A 236 13.18 -20.97 13.41
CA ASP A 236 13.66 -21.00 12.02
C ASP A 236 13.12 -19.80 11.25
N ILE A 237 13.63 -19.59 10.04
CA ILE A 237 13.23 -18.48 9.17
C ILE A 237 12.93 -18.99 7.76
N CYS A 238 11.84 -18.50 7.17
CA CYS A 238 11.35 -18.97 5.89
C CYS A 238 11.48 -17.90 4.78
N THR A 239 11.42 -18.33 3.54
CA THR A 239 11.46 -17.42 2.37
C THR A 239 10.19 -16.58 2.20
N GLY A 240 9.12 -16.89 2.92
CA GLY A 240 7.82 -16.21 2.84
C GLY A 240 7.89 -14.71 3.11
N ALA A 241 8.74 -14.31 4.06
CA ALA A 241 8.93 -12.91 4.45
C ALA A 241 9.72 -12.04 3.43
N SER A 242 10.08 -12.56 2.24
CA SER A 242 10.93 -11.84 1.29
C SER A 242 10.33 -10.51 0.83
N ASN A 243 9.04 -10.47 0.55
CA ASN A 243 8.34 -9.25 0.14
C ASN A 243 8.28 -8.19 1.26
N ASP A 244 8.04 -8.63 2.50
CA ASP A 244 7.97 -7.73 3.65
C ASP A 244 9.33 -7.10 3.96
N ILE A 245 10.39 -7.89 3.86
CA ILE A 245 11.77 -7.41 4.01
C ILE A 245 12.13 -6.43 2.89
N GLU A 246 11.74 -6.71 1.65
CA GLU A 246 11.96 -5.81 0.51
C GLU A 246 11.26 -4.47 0.73
N ARG A 247 9.97 -4.49 1.11
CA ARG A 247 9.20 -3.29 1.43
C ARG A 247 9.77 -2.52 2.61
N ALA A 248 10.11 -3.19 3.69
CA ALA A 248 10.75 -2.59 4.87
C ALA A 248 12.08 -1.91 4.51
N THR A 249 12.91 -2.57 3.72
CA THR A 249 14.20 -2.02 3.24
C THR A 249 13.97 -0.82 2.32
N HIS A 250 12.96 -0.88 1.45
CA HIS A 250 12.63 0.23 0.55
C HIS A 250 12.18 1.47 1.34
N ILE A 251 11.30 1.32 2.33
CA ILE A 251 10.87 2.42 3.19
C ILE A 251 12.08 3.01 3.94
N ALA A 252 12.92 2.19 4.56
CA ALA A 252 14.10 2.64 5.27
C ALA A 252 15.08 3.39 4.34
N ARG A 253 15.24 2.93 3.10
CA ARG A 253 16.05 3.60 2.07
C ARG A 253 15.49 4.96 1.71
N SER A 254 14.19 5.05 1.42
CA SER A 254 13.55 6.33 1.09
C SER A 254 13.59 7.31 2.26
N MET A 255 13.47 6.85 3.51
CA MET A 255 13.65 7.68 4.71
C MET A 255 15.03 8.36 4.73
N VAL A 256 16.07 7.61 4.38
CA VAL A 256 17.47 8.09 4.42
C VAL A 256 17.82 8.92 3.18
N THR A 257 17.41 8.46 1.99
CA THR A 257 17.91 9.03 0.72
C THR A 257 16.99 10.06 0.09
N GLU A 258 15.67 9.97 0.30
CA GLU A 258 14.69 10.84 -0.37
C GLU A 258 14.08 11.86 0.58
N TRP A 259 13.74 11.44 1.80
CA TRP A 259 12.98 12.28 2.74
C TRP A 259 13.85 12.97 3.80
N GLY A 260 15.17 12.74 3.77
CA GLY A 260 16.12 13.42 4.65
C GLY A 260 15.84 13.19 6.15
N MET A 261 15.40 11.98 6.52
CA MET A 261 15.00 11.64 7.90
C MET A 261 16.13 11.03 8.75
N SER A 262 17.36 10.93 8.21
CA SER A 262 18.54 10.49 8.96
C SER A 262 19.09 11.64 9.81
N GLU A 263 19.41 11.35 11.08
CA GLU A 263 20.04 12.31 11.96
C GLU A 263 21.53 12.52 11.65
N HIS A 264 22.20 11.49 11.16
CA HIS A 264 23.62 11.55 10.81
C HIS A 264 23.88 12.25 9.49
N LEU A 265 22.99 12.08 8.51
CA LEU A 265 23.14 12.67 7.18
C LEU A 265 22.42 14.02 7.05
N GLY A 266 21.52 14.34 8.00
CA GLY A 266 20.73 15.57 7.99
C GLY A 266 19.62 15.60 6.93
N PRO A 267 18.93 16.75 6.76
CA PRO A 267 17.81 16.90 5.83
C PRO A 267 18.32 17.12 4.38
N MET A 268 18.94 16.10 3.83
CA MET A 268 19.51 16.08 2.48
C MET A 268 18.96 14.89 1.69
N THR A 269 18.97 15.04 0.36
CA THR A 269 18.62 13.95 -0.57
C THR A 269 19.86 13.37 -1.24
N PHE A 270 19.90 12.06 -1.43
CA PHE A 270 21.02 11.33 -2.01
C PHE A 270 20.51 10.46 -3.18
N GLY A 271 21.22 10.51 -4.30
CA GLY A 271 20.80 9.81 -5.50
C GLY A 271 19.80 10.64 -6.32
N HIS A 272 19.42 10.11 -7.47
CA HIS A 272 18.29 10.64 -8.21
C HIS A 272 17.06 9.82 -7.82
N PRO A 273 15.87 10.45 -7.71
CA PRO A 273 14.63 9.70 -7.52
C PRO A 273 14.56 8.64 -8.62
N GLU A 274 14.18 7.42 -8.24
CA GLU A 274 13.90 6.35 -9.19
C GLU A 274 12.69 6.76 -10.04
N SER A 275 12.91 7.62 -11.05
CA SER A 275 11.94 7.76 -12.13
C SER A 275 11.92 6.40 -12.85
N GLY A 276 10.85 5.66 -12.62
CA GLY A 276 10.67 4.25 -12.91
C GLY A 276 10.77 3.83 -14.38
N GLU A 277 11.85 4.13 -15.06
CA GLU A 277 12.18 3.54 -16.36
C GLU A 277 13.65 3.17 -16.46
N VAL A 278 13.85 1.88 -16.49
CA VAL A 278 15.07 1.25 -17.02
C VAL A 278 15.10 1.49 -18.55
N PHE A 279 15.72 2.57 -18.96
CA PHE A 279 15.99 2.80 -20.38
C PHE A 279 17.32 2.09 -20.71
N LEU A 280 17.25 0.99 -21.45
CA LEU A 280 18.35 0.12 -21.94
C LEU A 280 19.42 0.89 -22.78
N GLY A 281 19.86 2.03 -22.37
CA GLY A 281 20.89 2.82 -23.04
C GLY A 281 21.46 3.95 -22.18
N ARG A 282 20.81 4.28 -21.05
CA ARG A 282 21.22 5.37 -20.16
C ARG A 282 21.82 4.88 -18.83
N ASP A 283 21.72 3.60 -18.53
CA ASP A 283 22.25 2.99 -17.30
C ASP A 283 23.79 2.88 -17.25
N LEU A 284 24.48 3.14 -18.36
CA LEU A 284 25.95 3.16 -18.40
C LEU A 284 26.57 4.44 -17.81
N GLY A 285 25.77 5.37 -17.27
CA GLY A 285 26.21 6.66 -16.79
C GLY A 285 25.57 7.15 -15.49
N ARG A 286 24.85 6.30 -14.71
CA ARG A 286 24.37 6.69 -13.38
C ARG A 286 25.54 6.83 -12.41
N SER A 287 26.22 7.97 -12.46
CA SER A 287 27.17 8.34 -11.43
C SER A 287 26.39 8.70 -10.17
N ARG A 288 26.66 8.01 -9.08
CA ARG A 288 26.22 8.42 -7.74
C ARG A 288 26.63 9.88 -7.53
N ASN A 289 25.71 10.71 -7.02
CA ASN A 289 25.99 12.11 -6.71
C ASN A 289 26.60 12.30 -5.30
N TYR A 290 27.13 11.23 -4.70
CA TYR A 290 27.73 11.21 -3.38
C TYR A 290 28.94 10.29 -3.33
N SER A 291 29.85 10.55 -2.35
CA SER A 291 31.09 9.79 -2.17
C SER A 291 30.87 8.38 -1.63
N GLU A 292 31.87 7.50 -1.75
CA GLU A 292 31.83 6.16 -1.16
C GLU A 292 31.71 6.20 0.38
N GLU A 293 32.23 7.23 1.03
CA GLU A 293 32.08 7.42 2.46
C GLU A 293 30.61 7.67 2.84
N VAL A 294 29.92 8.53 2.08
CA VAL A 294 28.49 8.79 2.25
C VAL A 294 27.68 7.54 1.95
N ALA A 295 28.04 6.77 0.92
CA ALA A 295 27.38 5.49 0.62
C ALA A 295 27.44 4.52 1.81
N ALA A 296 28.62 4.39 2.44
CA ALA A 296 28.79 3.54 3.60
C ALA A 296 27.93 4.00 4.81
N VAL A 297 27.77 5.32 4.98
CA VAL A 297 26.90 5.86 6.03
C VAL A 297 25.43 5.57 5.70
N ILE A 298 24.98 5.76 4.46
CA ILE A 298 23.63 5.42 4.00
C ILE A 298 23.32 3.94 4.30
N ASP A 299 24.20 3.02 3.88
CA ASP A 299 24.00 1.58 4.10
C ASP A 299 23.95 1.23 5.60
N LYS A 300 24.78 1.89 6.42
CA LYS A 300 24.75 1.73 7.88
C LYS A 300 23.43 2.22 8.49
N GLU A 301 22.96 3.40 8.09
CA GLU A 301 21.69 3.96 8.58
C GLU A 301 20.49 3.06 8.23
N ILE A 302 20.41 2.62 6.96
CA ILE A 302 19.36 1.71 6.50
C ILE A 302 19.36 0.42 7.33
N ARG A 303 20.53 -0.19 7.52
CA ARG A 303 20.69 -1.39 8.32
C ARG A 303 20.24 -1.15 9.76
N THR A 304 20.67 -0.07 10.39
CA THR A 304 20.30 0.27 11.77
C THR A 304 18.79 0.45 11.92
N ILE A 305 18.13 1.11 10.96
CA ILE A 305 16.68 1.28 10.98
C ILE A 305 15.97 -0.08 10.95
N VAL A 306 16.37 -0.96 10.03
CA VAL A 306 15.74 -2.27 9.86
C VAL A 306 16.03 -3.20 11.04
N GLU A 307 17.27 -3.23 11.55
CA GLU A 307 17.66 -4.03 12.72
C GLU A 307 16.92 -3.60 13.98
N ASN A 308 16.85 -2.29 14.28
CA ASN A 308 16.12 -1.77 15.44
C ASN A 308 14.61 -2.08 15.35
N ALA A 309 14.03 -1.97 14.15
CA ALA A 309 12.62 -2.30 13.93
C ALA A 309 12.36 -3.80 14.13
N PHE A 310 13.26 -4.66 13.68
CA PHE A 310 13.17 -6.11 13.87
C PHE A 310 13.32 -6.49 15.36
N GLU A 311 14.29 -5.92 16.07
CA GLU A 311 14.46 -6.13 17.51
C GLU A 311 13.23 -5.68 18.30
N ARG A 312 12.63 -4.54 17.93
CA ARG A 312 11.38 -4.06 18.54
C ARG A 312 10.22 -5.04 18.27
N ALA A 313 10.09 -5.56 17.04
CA ALA A 313 9.08 -6.55 16.73
C ALA A 313 9.28 -7.85 17.53
N CYS A 314 10.52 -8.33 17.68
CA CYS A 314 10.82 -9.49 18.51
C CYS A 314 10.41 -9.23 19.99
N THR A 315 10.80 -8.10 20.56
CA THR A 315 10.47 -7.75 21.96
C THR A 315 8.96 -7.70 22.19
N ILE A 316 8.19 -7.13 21.24
CA ILE A 316 6.73 -7.10 21.32
C ILE A 316 6.17 -8.52 21.33
N LEU A 317 6.61 -9.39 20.44
CA LEU A 317 6.10 -10.76 20.32
C LEU A 317 6.56 -11.66 21.47
N GLU A 318 7.76 -11.51 21.98
CA GLU A 318 8.25 -12.22 23.17
C GLU A 318 7.39 -11.90 24.40
N THR A 319 6.98 -10.64 24.54
CA THR A 319 6.10 -10.21 25.64
C THR A 319 4.67 -10.76 25.50
N HIS A 320 4.22 -10.99 24.25
CA HIS A 320 2.85 -11.43 23.94
C HIS A 320 2.81 -12.83 23.30
N GLN A 321 3.69 -13.73 23.73
CA GLN A 321 3.83 -15.06 23.14
C GLN A 321 2.56 -15.91 23.27
N GLU A 322 1.84 -15.79 24.39
CA GLU A 322 0.55 -16.48 24.60
C GLU A 322 -0.49 -16.03 23.55
N LYS A 323 -0.54 -14.73 23.25
CA LYS A 323 -1.42 -14.19 22.20
C LYS A 323 -1.03 -14.63 20.81
N LEU A 324 0.26 -14.75 20.54
CA LEU A 324 0.76 -15.26 19.25
C LEU A 324 0.27 -16.70 19.02
N GLU A 325 0.38 -17.56 20.06
CA GLU A 325 -0.09 -18.94 20.01
C GLU A 325 -1.62 -19.02 19.84
N GLU A 326 -2.37 -18.22 20.59
CA GLU A 326 -3.84 -18.18 20.55
C GLU A 326 -4.34 -17.78 19.15
N ILE A 327 -3.80 -16.68 18.58
CA ILE A 327 -4.22 -16.19 17.26
C ILE A 327 -3.81 -17.17 16.16
N ALA A 328 -2.58 -17.71 16.20
CA ALA A 328 -2.12 -18.70 15.24
C ALA A 328 -2.99 -19.98 15.28
N THR A 329 -3.33 -20.49 16.47
CA THR A 329 -4.22 -21.63 16.64
C THR A 329 -5.61 -21.35 16.07
N ARG A 330 -6.16 -20.16 16.32
CA ARG A 330 -7.45 -19.73 15.79
C ARG A 330 -7.43 -19.65 14.25
N LEU A 331 -6.36 -19.08 13.67
CA LEU A 331 -6.16 -19.06 12.20
C LEU A 331 -6.06 -20.45 11.60
N LEU A 332 -5.40 -21.38 12.26
CA LEU A 332 -5.33 -22.79 11.80
C LEU A 332 -6.70 -23.46 11.78
N ARG A 333 -7.57 -23.13 12.74
CA ARG A 333 -8.93 -23.67 12.84
C ARG A 333 -9.89 -23.00 11.86
N ASP A 334 -9.98 -21.66 11.89
CA ASP A 334 -11.04 -20.88 11.24
C ASP A 334 -10.61 -20.31 9.87
N LYS A 335 -9.30 -20.35 9.55
CA LYS A 335 -8.62 -19.85 8.35
C LYS A 335 -8.62 -18.33 8.19
N THR A 336 -9.55 -17.63 8.83
CA THR A 336 -9.67 -16.16 8.80
C THR A 336 -10.15 -15.68 10.16
N VAL A 337 -9.61 -14.55 10.62
CA VAL A 337 -10.00 -13.85 11.83
C VAL A 337 -10.32 -12.40 11.45
N THR A 338 -11.51 -11.93 11.78
CA THR A 338 -11.91 -10.54 11.54
C THR A 338 -11.25 -9.58 12.52
N GLY A 339 -11.17 -8.29 12.17
CA GLY A 339 -10.57 -7.27 13.05
C GLY A 339 -11.31 -7.12 14.37
N GLU A 340 -12.64 -7.31 14.38
CA GLU A 340 -13.45 -7.29 15.62
C GLU A 340 -13.10 -8.47 16.53
N GLU A 341 -13.07 -9.68 15.98
CA GLU A 341 -12.67 -10.89 16.72
C GLU A 341 -11.23 -10.80 17.22
N PHE A 342 -10.33 -10.23 16.40
CA PHE A 342 -8.94 -10.01 16.78
C PHE A 342 -8.82 -9.02 17.96
N LYS A 343 -9.54 -7.91 17.94
CA LYS A 343 -9.57 -6.93 19.03
C LYS A 343 -10.12 -7.54 20.31
N ALA A 344 -11.20 -8.30 20.22
CA ALA A 344 -11.81 -8.97 21.37
C ALA A 344 -10.82 -9.89 22.11
N LEU A 345 -9.91 -10.57 21.37
CA LEU A 345 -8.86 -11.41 21.98
C LEU A 345 -7.88 -10.61 22.86
N PHE A 346 -7.70 -9.31 22.60
CA PHE A 346 -6.86 -8.45 23.45
C PHE A 346 -7.65 -7.84 24.60
N GLU A 347 -8.94 -7.59 24.45
CA GLU A 347 -9.79 -6.96 25.47
C GLU A 347 -10.19 -7.94 26.58
N GLU A 348 -10.47 -9.23 26.24
CA GLU A 348 -10.86 -10.27 27.23
C GLU A 348 -9.82 -10.49 28.33
N HIS A 349 -8.53 -10.23 28.11
CA HIS A 349 -7.49 -10.38 29.13
C HIS A 349 -7.16 -9.08 29.88
N ALA A 350 -7.51 -7.92 29.34
CA ALA A 350 -7.36 -6.66 30.05
C ALA A 350 -8.31 -6.57 31.27
N GLU A 351 -9.44 -7.28 31.23
CA GLU A 351 -10.38 -7.36 32.36
C GLU A 351 -9.93 -8.40 33.42
N GLU A 352 -9.11 -9.41 33.05
CA GLU A 352 -8.60 -10.40 34.00
C GLU A 352 -7.39 -9.90 34.81
N GLU A 353 -6.58 -8.96 34.31
CA GLU A 353 -5.44 -8.37 35.00
C GLU A 353 -5.80 -7.25 35.99
N GLN A 354 -6.98 -6.62 35.89
CA GLN A 354 -7.41 -5.56 36.83
C GLN A 354 -7.87 -6.03 38.22
N PRO A 355 -8.40 -7.23 38.44
CA PRO A 355 -8.90 -7.59 39.78
C PRO A 355 -7.83 -7.88 40.84
N GLU A 356 -6.59 -8.16 40.47
CA GLU A 356 -5.54 -8.41 41.46
C GLU A 356 -4.85 -7.14 41.95
N ALA A 357 -4.69 -6.13 41.11
CA ALA A 357 -4.07 -4.87 41.52
C ALA A 357 -4.98 -4.02 42.40
N GLU A 358 -6.28 -3.98 42.15
CA GLU A 358 -7.23 -3.27 43.04
C GLU A 358 -7.41 -3.96 44.40
N LYS A 359 -7.39 -5.29 44.45
CA LYS A 359 -7.46 -6.04 45.73
C LYS A 359 -6.20 -5.91 46.56
N MET A 360 -5.02 -5.78 45.95
CA MET A 360 -3.79 -5.52 46.72
C MET A 360 -3.76 -4.12 47.35
N VAL A 361 -4.28 -3.11 46.63
CA VAL A 361 -4.35 -1.73 47.15
C VAL A 361 -5.38 -1.61 48.28
N GLU A 362 -6.53 -2.31 48.21
CA GLU A 362 -7.51 -2.32 49.30
C GLU A 362 -6.97 -3.02 50.57
N ILE A 363 -6.20 -4.11 50.42
CA ILE A 363 -5.59 -4.82 51.55
C ILE A 363 -4.47 -3.98 52.23
N GLU A 364 -3.70 -3.22 51.46
CA GLU A 364 -2.69 -2.30 52.03
C GLU A 364 -3.32 -1.11 52.78
N ILE A 365 -4.45 -0.59 52.29
CA ILE A 365 -5.16 0.52 52.94
C ILE A 365 -5.86 0.06 54.24
N GLU A 366 -6.38 -1.16 54.30
CA GLU A 366 -6.95 -1.70 55.55
C GLU A 366 -5.88 -2.03 56.61
N ALA A 367 -4.67 -2.41 56.21
CA ALA A 367 -3.56 -2.70 57.10
C ALA A 367 -2.89 -1.46 57.68
N GLU A 368 -3.06 -0.26 57.11
CA GLU A 368 -2.56 1.02 57.68
C GLU A 368 -3.55 1.71 58.60
N ILE A 369 -4.79 1.20 58.74
CA ILE A 369 -5.84 1.79 59.57
C ILE A 369 -6.06 1.03 60.90
N GLU A 370 -5.44 -0.15 61.12
CA GLU A 370 -5.35 -0.84 62.40
C GLU A 370 -4.01 -0.55 63.10
#